data_c0a6fb1442d3d95218af8c43ca8a1b82
#
_entry.id   c0a6fb1442d3d95218af8c43ca8a1b82
#
_cell.length_a   1.000
_cell.length_b   1.000
_cell.length_c   1.000
_cell.angle_alpha   90.00
_cell.angle_beta   90.00
_cell.angle_gamma   90.00
#
_symmetry.space_group_name_H-M   'P 1'
#
loop_
_entity.id
_entity.type
_entity.pdbx_description
1 polymer ?
#
loop_
_entity_poly.entity_id
_entity_poly.type
_entity_poly.pdbx_seq_one_letter_code
_entity_poly.pdbx_strand_id
1 'polypeptide(L)'
;VSDIPNHTTDRWLSFRLGGQLYAAPLDQVSEVIRDGELTPVPGAAADLLGIRHLRGRIVPVLDGRRRLGLPETHGGDAHEVRLVMLSHGPHLVGLRVDAIGDLVHAQGAEIAPPPPGGAARHDDPVHGVLPWQGGFVALLDVRRLCRLPLESEAA
;
A
#
# COMPACT_ATOMS: atom_id res chain seq x y z
N VAL A 1 19.18 6.77 -11.57
CA VAL A 1 18.16 7.77 -11.52
C VAL A 1 17.58 7.88 -10.13
N SER A 2 17.48 9.06 -9.73
CA SER A 2 17.13 9.44 -8.38
C SER A 2 15.64 9.37 -8.06
N ASP A 3 14.89 8.61 -8.80
CA ASP A 3 13.44 8.60 -8.63
C ASP A 3 12.95 7.58 -7.63
N ILE A 4 13.87 6.98 -6.89
CA ILE A 4 13.50 6.07 -5.83
C ILE A 4 12.98 6.92 -4.67
N PRO A 5 11.71 6.76 -4.30
CA PRO A 5 11.16 7.60 -3.25
C PRO A 5 11.80 7.26 -1.91
N ASN A 6 11.97 8.19 -1.13
CA ASN A 6 12.32 8.34 0.28
C ASN A 6 12.56 7.06 1.09
N HIS A 7 13.24 6.08 0.52
CA HIS A 7 13.64 4.89 1.27
C HIS A 7 15.04 4.48 0.85
N THR A 8 15.75 3.80 1.71
CA THR A 8 17.12 3.40 1.50
C THR A 8 17.29 1.89 1.43
N THR A 9 16.21 1.13 1.61
CA THR A 9 16.30 -0.31 1.60
C THR A 9 16.06 -0.87 0.20
N ASP A 10 16.71 -1.99 -0.09
CA ASP A 10 16.40 -2.80 -1.26
C ASP A 10 15.48 -3.98 -0.90
N ARG A 11 15.01 -4.06 0.34
CA ARG A 11 14.07 -5.08 0.77
C ARG A 11 12.66 -4.52 0.83
N TRP A 12 11.72 -5.34 0.38
CA TRP A 12 10.33 -4.95 0.24
C TRP A 12 9.45 -6.02 0.87
N LEU A 13 8.41 -5.60 1.57
CA LEU A 13 7.41 -6.53 2.06
C LEU A 13 6.32 -6.67 1.01
N SER A 14 6.09 -7.90 0.55
CA SER A 14 5.03 -8.14 -0.41
C SER A 14 3.72 -8.48 0.29
N PHE A 15 2.64 -8.16 -0.38
CA PHE A 15 1.29 -8.51 0.07
C PHE A 15 0.38 -8.66 -1.13
N ARG A 16 -0.72 -9.34 -0.92
CA ARG A 16 -1.65 -9.64 -2.01
C ARG A 16 -2.86 -8.74 -1.94
N LEU A 17 -3.23 -8.23 -3.09
CA LEU A 17 -4.46 -7.46 -3.27
C LEU A 17 -5.10 -7.90 -4.58
N GLY A 18 -6.30 -8.48 -4.50
CA GLY A 18 -7.04 -8.84 -5.69
C GLY A 18 -6.34 -9.85 -6.60
N GLY A 19 -5.53 -10.73 -6.05
CA GLY A 19 -4.82 -11.73 -6.83
C GLY A 19 -3.48 -11.28 -7.38
N GLN A 20 -3.10 -10.04 -7.14
CA GLN A 20 -1.84 -9.46 -7.59
C GLN A 20 -0.93 -9.18 -6.40
N LEU A 21 0.37 -9.40 -6.56
CA LEU A 21 1.35 -9.06 -5.54
C LEU A 21 1.79 -7.61 -5.69
N TYR A 22 1.81 -6.93 -4.56
CA TYR A 22 2.32 -5.58 -4.40
C TYR A 22 3.36 -5.60 -3.30
N ALA A 23 4.21 -4.60 -3.24
CA ALA A 23 5.19 -4.53 -2.18
C ALA A 23 5.49 -3.09 -1.78
N ALA A 24 5.80 -2.90 -0.51
CA ALA A 24 6.19 -1.61 0.04
C ALA A 24 7.61 -1.73 0.60
N PRO A 25 8.39 -0.64 0.55
CA PRO A 25 9.74 -0.67 1.13
C PRO A 25 9.71 -1.06 2.59
N LEU A 26 10.57 -1.98 2.98
CA LEU A 26 10.54 -2.52 4.33
C LEU A 26 10.82 -1.44 5.39
N ASP A 27 11.65 -0.47 5.07
CA ASP A 27 11.95 0.61 6.01
C ASP A 27 10.80 1.59 6.21
N GLN A 28 9.74 1.47 5.40
CA GLN A 28 8.52 2.26 5.58
C GLN A 28 7.37 1.43 6.16
N VAL A 29 7.60 0.15 6.44
CA VAL A 29 6.62 -0.69 7.13
C VAL A 29 6.92 -0.63 8.62
N SER A 30 6.02 0.02 9.36
CA SER A 30 6.18 0.13 10.81
C SER A 30 5.87 -1.18 11.49
N GLU A 31 4.76 -1.80 11.13
CA GLU A 31 4.37 -3.10 11.64
C GLU A 31 3.21 -3.64 10.81
N VAL A 32 2.91 -4.91 11.01
CA VAL A 32 1.75 -5.57 10.42
C VAL A 32 0.88 -6.07 11.57
N ILE A 33 -0.39 -5.72 11.55
CA ILE A 33 -1.31 -6.12 12.60
C ILE A 33 -2.53 -6.82 12.00
N ARG A 34 -3.29 -7.48 12.85
CA ARG A 34 -4.52 -8.13 12.44
C ARG A 34 -5.59 -7.09 12.15
N ASP A 35 -6.48 -7.43 11.23
CA ASP A 35 -7.68 -6.65 11.01
C ASP A 35 -8.53 -6.62 12.28
N GLY A 36 -9.31 -5.60 12.45
CA GLY A 36 -10.15 -5.44 13.63
C GLY A 36 -11.12 -4.29 13.45
N GLU A 37 -11.75 -3.89 14.53
CA GLU A 37 -12.74 -2.84 14.48
C GLU A 37 -12.12 -1.50 14.10
N LEU A 38 -12.84 -0.80 13.23
CA LEU A 38 -12.48 0.54 12.80
C LEU A 38 -13.63 1.47 13.15
N THR A 39 -13.27 2.68 13.57
CA THR A 39 -14.27 3.73 13.78
C THR A 39 -14.51 4.42 12.45
N PRO A 40 -15.74 4.38 11.91
CA PRO A 40 -16.00 5.02 10.62
C PRO A 40 -15.89 6.53 10.73
N VAL A 41 -15.50 7.16 9.62
CA VAL A 41 -15.43 8.62 9.51
C VAL A 41 -16.52 9.06 8.56
N PRO A 42 -17.56 9.73 9.05
CA PRO A 42 -18.66 10.17 8.19
C PRO A 42 -18.18 11.14 7.12
N GLY A 43 -18.64 10.93 5.89
CA GLY A 43 -18.30 11.80 4.78
C GLY A 43 -16.91 11.60 4.20
N ALA A 44 -16.19 10.59 4.65
CA ALA A 44 -14.85 10.31 4.13
C ALA A 44 -14.91 9.72 2.72
N ALA A 45 -13.77 9.77 2.03
CA ALA A 45 -13.64 9.18 0.71
C ALA A 45 -13.83 7.66 0.79
N ALA A 46 -14.21 7.05 -0.33
CA ALA A 46 -14.56 5.63 -0.37
C ALA A 46 -13.40 4.71 0.00
N ASP A 47 -12.17 5.14 -0.24
CA ASP A 47 -11.01 4.31 0.08
C ASP A 47 -10.57 4.39 1.55
N LEU A 48 -11.14 5.31 2.33
CA LEU A 48 -10.88 5.37 3.77
C LEU A 48 -11.89 4.49 4.50
N LEU A 49 -11.43 3.39 5.08
CA LEU A 49 -12.29 2.46 5.81
C LEU A 49 -12.69 3.00 7.18
N GLY A 50 -11.81 3.74 7.83
CA GLY A 50 -12.06 4.24 9.15
C GLY A 50 -10.77 4.53 9.88
N ILE A 51 -10.87 4.59 11.21
CA ILE A 51 -9.75 4.92 12.08
C ILE A 51 -9.49 3.76 13.03
N ARG A 52 -8.24 3.43 13.21
CA ARG A 52 -7.79 2.45 14.19
C ARG A 52 -7.06 3.17 15.32
N HIS A 53 -7.40 2.81 16.56
CA HIS A 53 -6.62 3.27 17.71
C HIS A 53 -5.48 2.31 17.94
N LEU A 54 -4.26 2.81 17.90
CA LEU A 54 -3.08 1.98 18.04
C LEU A 54 -2.09 2.68 18.97
N ARG A 55 -1.92 2.14 20.15
CA ARG A 55 -0.96 2.65 21.14
C ARG A 55 -1.09 4.14 21.40
N GLY A 56 -2.33 4.59 21.57
CA GLY A 56 -2.60 6.00 21.83
C GLY A 56 -2.58 6.89 20.61
N ARG A 57 -2.39 6.33 19.41
CA ARG A 57 -2.46 7.09 18.16
C ARG A 57 -3.73 6.77 17.42
N ILE A 58 -4.21 7.75 16.70
CA ILE A 58 -5.34 7.59 15.79
C ILE A 58 -4.75 7.41 14.39
N VAL A 59 -4.98 6.24 13.79
CA VAL A 59 -4.37 5.88 12.51
C VAL A 59 -5.46 5.68 11.48
N PRO A 60 -5.49 6.46 10.39
CA PRO A 60 -6.43 6.19 9.32
C PRO A 60 -6.06 4.90 8.59
N VAL A 61 -7.08 4.14 8.20
CA VAL A 61 -6.91 2.87 7.51
C VAL A 61 -7.56 2.94 6.15
N LEU A 62 -6.78 2.70 5.13
CA LEU A 62 -7.23 2.68 3.75
C LEU A 62 -7.50 1.25 3.29
N ASP A 63 -8.49 1.10 2.42
CA ASP A 63 -8.74 -0.16 1.74
C ASP A 63 -7.77 -0.27 0.57
N GLY A 64 -6.87 -1.24 0.61
CA GLY A 64 -5.86 -1.40 -0.42
C GLY A 64 -6.47 -1.62 -1.80
N ARG A 65 -7.53 -2.41 -1.90
CA ARG A 65 -8.18 -2.66 -3.18
C ARG A 65 -8.76 -1.38 -3.78
N ARG A 66 -9.50 -0.62 -2.98
CA ARG A 66 -10.10 0.62 -3.45
C ARG A 66 -9.04 1.66 -3.77
N ARG A 67 -8.01 1.73 -2.94
CA ARG A 67 -6.95 2.71 -3.14
C ARG A 67 -6.21 2.48 -4.45
N LEU A 68 -6.08 1.23 -4.88
CA LEU A 68 -5.42 0.89 -6.14
C LEU A 68 -6.40 0.73 -7.30
N GLY A 69 -7.68 0.99 -7.07
CA GLY A 69 -8.67 0.91 -8.14
C GLY A 69 -8.98 -0.51 -8.58
N LEU A 70 -8.82 -1.48 -7.70
CA LEU A 70 -9.07 -2.88 -8.03
C LEU A 70 -10.54 -3.23 -7.85
N PRO A 71 -11.06 -4.20 -8.61
CA PRO A 71 -12.44 -4.62 -8.42
C PRO A 71 -12.64 -5.26 -7.05
N GLU A 72 -13.82 -5.08 -6.50
CA GLU A 72 -14.20 -5.73 -5.26
C GLU A 72 -14.55 -7.17 -5.56
N THR A 73 -13.61 -8.06 -5.33
CA THR A 73 -13.86 -9.49 -5.47
C THR A 73 -13.74 -10.12 -4.11
N HIS A 74 -14.66 -11.04 -3.84
CA HIS A 74 -14.66 -11.78 -2.58
C HIS A 74 -13.81 -13.05 -2.73
N GLY A 75 -12.55 -12.88 -3.07
CA GLY A 75 -11.63 -14.00 -3.12
C GLY A 75 -10.67 -13.88 -1.95
N GLY A 76 -10.45 -14.98 -1.27
CA GLY A 76 -9.47 -15.00 -0.21
C GLY A 76 -10.08 -15.26 1.15
N ASP A 77 -9.22 -15.62 2.07
CA ASP A 77 -9.58 -16.01 3.42
C ASP A 77 -9.56 -14.76 4.31
N ALA A 78 -10.68 -14.50 4.97
CA ALA A 78 -10.78 -13.37 5.89
C ALA A 78 -9.75 -13.45 7.02
N HIS A 79 -9.30 -14.66 7.37
CA HIS A 79 -8.29 -14.82 8.40
C HIS A 79 -6.90 -14.36 7.97
N GLU A 80 -6.67 -14.21 6.69
CA GLU A 80 -5.38 -13.74 6.17
C GLU A 80 -5.29 -12.22 6.06
N VAL A 81 -6.40 -11.52 6.18
CA VAL A 81 -6.44 -10.06 6.05
C VAL A 81 -5.58 -9.43 7.15
N ARG A 82 -4.80 -8.45 6.76
CA ARG A 82 -3.90 -7.74 7.68
C ARG A 82 -3.93 -6.25 7.38
N LEU A 83 -3.51 -5.48 8.36
CA LEU A 83 -3.24 -4.05 8.17
C LEU A 83 -1.74 -3.86 8.16
N VAL A 84 -1.23 -3.31 7.07
CA VAL A 84 0.18 -2.95 6.96
C VAL A 84 0.29 -1.48 7.37
N MET A 85 0.97 -1.23 8.48
CA MET A 85 1.16 0.14 8.96
C MET A 85 2.34 0.76 8.24
N LEU A 86 2.06 1.77 7.43
CA LEU A 86 3.04 2.42 6.59
C LEU A 86 3.38 3.80 7.16
N SER A 87 4.66 4.09 7.27
CA SER A 87 5.12 5.38 7.76
C SER A 87 5.75 6.19 6.65
N HIS A 88 5.43 7.47 6.62
CA HIS A 88 6.01 8.42 5.70
C HIS A 88 6.23 9.73 6.47
N GLY A 89 7.48 10.03 6.82
CA GLY A 89 7.77 11.14 7.70
C GLY A 89 7.03 10.98 9.02
N PRO A 90 6.30 11.99 9.49
CA PRO A 90 5.54 11.89 10.73
C PRO A 90 4.19 11.17 10.58
N HIS A 91 3.83 10.79 9.37
CA HIS A 91 2.52 10.20 9.09
C HIS A 91 2.55 8.70 9.23
N LEU A 92 1.47 8.13 9.78
CA LEU A 92 1.27 6.69 9.87
C LEU A 92 -0.11 6.38 9.31
N VAL A 93 -0.17 5.48 8.36
CA VAL A 93 -1.41 5.08 7.68
C VAL A 93 -1.45 3.57 7.59
N GLY A 94 -2.59 2.98 7.92
CA GLY A 94 -2.79 1.54 7.74
C GLY A 94 -3.34 1.25 6.36
N LEU A 95 -2.83 0.20 5.74
CA LEU A 95 -3.34 -0.29 4.47
C LEU A 95 -3.87 -1.70 4.67
N ARG A 96 -5.16 -1.88 4.42
CA ARG A 96 -5.77 -3.20 4.53
C ARG A 96 -5.47 -4.00 3.28
N VAL A 97 -4.87 -5.17 3.48
CA VAL A 97 -4.46 -6.07 2.40
C VAL A 97 -5.08 -7.44 2.59
N ASP A 98 -5.17 -8.21 1.49
CA ASP A 98 -5.80 -9.52 1.53
C ASP A 98 -4.96 -10.55 2.26
N ALA A 99 -3.64 -10.48 2.11
CA ALA A 99 -2.72 -11.41 2.76
C ALA A 99 -1.30 -10.85 2.68
N ILE A 100 -0.46 -11.25 3.62
CA ILE A 100 0.96 -10.90 3.61
C ILE A 100 1.72 -11.96 2.82
N GLY A 101 2.68 -11.52 2.02
CA GLY A 101 3.57 -12.41 1.28
C GLY A 101 4.99 -12.38 1.82
N ASP A 102 5.93 -12.73 0.97
CA ASP A 102 7.33 -12.84 1.33
C ASP A 102 8.06 -11.51 1.28
N LEU A 103 9.23 -11.47 1.88
CA LEU A 103 10.16 -10.37 1.66
C LEU A 103 10.79 -10.52 0.28
N VAL A 104 10.85 -9.43 -0.44
CA VAL A 104 11.37 -9.39 -1.80
C VAL A 104 12.59 -8.49 -1.81
N HIS A 105 13.65 -8.93 -2.47
CA HIS A 105 14.83 -8.10 -2.69
C HIS A 105 14.74 -7.50 -4.08
N ALA A 106 14.86 -6.19 -4.16
CA ALA A 106 14.78 -5.48 -5.43
C ALA A 106 15.94 -4.49 -5.52
N GLN A 107 16.86 -4.77 -6.41
CA GLN A 107 17.90 -3.81 -6.72
C GLN A 107 17.41 -2.89 -7.83
N GLY A 108 17.87 -1.65 -7.78
CA GLY A 108 17.35 -0.62 -8.70
C GLY A 108 17.41 -1.02 -10.17
N ALA A 109 18.44 -1.76 -10.56
CA ALA A 109 18.61 -2.16 -11.97
C ALA A 109 17.57 -3.17 -12.44
N GLU A 110 16.91 -3.86 -11.51
CA GLU A 110 15.92 -4.87 -11.84
C GLU A 110 14.50 -4.31 -11.93
N ILE A 111 14.30 -3.08 -11.49
CA ILE A 111 12.98 -2.47 -11.44
C ILE A 111 12.66 -1.88 -12.81
N ALA A 112 11.57 -2.35 -13.40
CA ALA A 112 11.09 -1.83 -14.68
C ALA A 112 9.98 -0.79 -14.42
N PRO A 113 9.77 0.15 -15.35
CA PRO A 113 8.66 1.09 -15.22
C PRO A 113 7.32 0.35 -15.29
N PRO A 114 6.24 0.95 -14.75
CA PRO A 114 4.92 0.33 -14.83
C PRO A 114 4.52 0.15 -16.31
N PRO A 115 3.75 -0.90 -16.62
CA PRO A 115 3.31 -1.11 -18.00
C PRO A 115 2.48 0.07 -18.50
N PRO A 116 2.69 0.49 -19.75
CA PRO A 116 1.81 1.49 -20.34
C PRO A 116 0.42 0.89 -20.58
N GLY A 117 -0.60 1.70 -20.53
CA GLY A 117 -1.96 1.24 -20.79
C GLY A 117 -2.88 1.31 -19.61
N GLY A 118 -2.37 1.50 -18.43
CA GLY A 118 -3.19 1.96 -17.33
C GLY A 118 -3.36 3.46 -17.47
N ALA A 119 -4.42 4.02 -16.91
CA ALA A 119 -4.53 5.46 -16.85
C ALA A 119 -3.33 5.98 -16.09
N ALA A 120 -2.42 6.61 -16.80
CA ALA A 120 -1.24 7.20 -16.19
C ALA A 120 -1.71 8.37 -15.34
N ARG A 121 -1.97 8.15 -14.08
CA ARG A 121 -2.33 9.19 -13.15
C ARG A 121 -1.07 9.74 -12.50
N HIS A 122 -1.07 11.01 -12.26
CA HIS A 122 0.04 11.63 -11.52
C HIS A 122 0.22 11.04 -10.13
N ASP A 123 -0.87 10.53 -9.58
CA ASP A 123 -0.91 9.98 -8.23
C ASP A 123 -0.93 8.45 -8.21
N ASP A 124 -0.61 7.81 -9.33
CA ASP A 124 -0.54 6.35 -9.37
C ASP A 124 0.50 5.87 -8.36
N PRO A 125 0.08 5.09 -7.35
CA PRO A 125 1.03 4.62 -6.35
C PRO A 125 2.00 3.56 -6.85
N VAL A 126 1.75 2.93 -8.00
CA VAL A 126 2.68 1.94 -8.55
C VAL A 126 3.83 2.68 -9.22
N HIS A 127 5.04 2.45 -8.69
CA HIS A 127 6.21 3.15 -9.17
C HIS A 127 7.08 2.28 -10.10
N GLY A 128 6.91 0.97 -10.04
CA GLY A 128 7.66 0.06 -10.89
C GLY A 128 7.18 -1.37 -10.71
N VAL A 129 7.77 -2.27 -11.47
CA VAL A 129 7.47 -3.70 -11.38
C VAL A 129 8.78 -4.48 -11.33
N LEU A 130 8.75 -5.62 -10.66
CA LEU A 130 9.89 -6.50 -10.48
C LEU A 130 9.47 -7.93 -10.85
N PRO A 131 10.22 -8.63 -11.72
CA PRO A 131 9.93 -10.05 -11.96
C PRO A 131 10.09 -10.86 -10.69
N TRP A 132 9.13 -11.74 -10.43
CA TRP A 132 9.12 -12.52 -9.20
C TRP A 132 8.34 -13.80 -9.40
N GLN A 133 8.97 -14.95 -9.18
CA GLN A 133 8.32 -16.28 -9.15
C GLN A 133 7.39 -16.54 -10.33
N GLY A 134 7.86 -16.29 -11.54
CA GLY A 134 7.09 -16.55 -12.75
C GLY A 134 6.06 -15.47 -13.08
N GLY A 135 5.94 -14.45 -12.26
CA GLY A 135 5.10 -13.30 -12.48
C GLY A 135 5.85 -12.04 -12.16
N PHE A 136 5.18 -11.10 -11.52
CA PHE A 136 5.85 -9.88 -11.09
C PHE A 136 5.18 -9.30 -9.86
N VAL A 137 5.92 -8.45 -9.17
CA VAL A 137 5.46 -7.69 -8.02
C VAL A 137 5.42 -6.22 -8.41
N ALA A 138 4.31 -5.55 -8.11
CA ALA A 138 4.20 -4.12 -8.33
C ALA A 138 4.74 -3.39 -7.10
N LEU A 139 5.71 -2.53 -7.31
CA LEU A 139 6.36 -1.79 -6.21
C LEU A 139 5.63 -0.48 -5.97
N LEU A 140 5.31 -0.20 -4.72
CA LEU A 140 4.48 0.94 -4.36
C LEU A 140 5.31 2.10 -3.82
N ASP A 141 4.90 3.29 -4.18
CA ASP A 141 5.39 4.54 -3.59
C ASP A 141 4.49 4.85 -2.40
N VAL A 142 5.02 4.69 -1.20
CA VAL A 142 4.24 4.86 0.04
C VAL A 142 3.70 6.28 0.16
N ARG A 143 4.45 7.28 -0.25
CA ARG A 143 3.99 8.66 -0.19
C ARG A 143 2.73 8.86 -1.01
N ARG A 144 2.70 8.36 -2.23
CA ARG A 144 1.53 8.47 -3.10
C ARG A 144 0.39 7.60 -2.61
N LEU A 145 0.73 6.40 -2.13
CA LEU A 145 -0.28 5.46 -1.63
C LEU A 145 -1.02 6.03 -0.43
N CYS A 146 -0.31 6.68 0.47
CA CYS A 146 -0.86 7.17 1.73
C CYS A 146 -1.42 8.58 1.66
N ARG A 147 -1.43 9.19 0.48
CA ARG A 147 -2.02 10.52 0.34
C ARG A 147 -3.52 10.45 0.57
N LEU A 148 -3.98 11.18 1.57
CA LEU A 148 -5.39 11.22 1.89
C LEU A 148 -6.08 12.25 1.01
N PRO A 149 -7.33 11.99 0.58
CA PRO A 149 -8.09 12.96 -0.21
C PRO A 149 -8.24 14.31 0.47
N LEU A 150 -8.32 14.33 1.82
CA LEU A 150 -8.40 15.58 2.56
C LEU A 150 -7.19 16.47 2.38
N GLU A 151 -6.02 15.87 2.20
CA GLU A 151 -4.80 16.64 2.00
C GLU A 151 -4.81 17.34 0.65
N SER A 152 -5.36 16.71 -0.37
CA SER A 152 -5.44 17.33 -1.68
C SER A 152 -6.48 18.45 -1.71
N GLU A 153 -7.51 18.39 -0.88
CA GLU A 153 -8.49 19.46 -0.78
C GLU A 153 -7.95 20.68 -0.05
N ALA A 154 -7.02 20.46 0.85
CA ALA A 154 -6.43 21.54 1.63
C ALA A 154 -5.39 22.33 0.83
N ALA A 155 -5.02 21.88 -0.32
CA ALA A 155 -3.99 22.54 -1.12
C ALA A 155 -4.54 23.72 -1.94
#